data_0070ff728cf177ef3d23ef6ceed707ca
#
_entry.id   0070ff728cf177ef3d23ef6ceed707ca
#
_cell.length_a   1.000
_cell.length_b   1.000
_cell.length_c   1.000
_cell.angle_alpha   90.00
_cell.angle_beta   90.00
_cell.angle_gamma   90.00
#
_symmetry.space_group_name_H-M   'P 1'
#
loop_
_entity.id
_entity.type
_entity.pdbx_description
1 polymer ?
#
loop_
_entity_poly.entity_id
_entity_poly.type
_entity_poly.pdbx_seq_one_letter_code
_entity_poly.pdbx_strand_id
1 'polypeptide(L)'
;MKIIKIFFSFLLLFSCSNNNHDQINMDLIQSPLTAQKNADKVAMPEIEINKDSFDFGEIGQDESINAEFLLKNVGDAPLLIRSAKGSCGCTVPEWPREAIQVGEDAIVKVIFNSGKKKGKQNKTVTLVTNAIPSIKVLTIKGLVIVP
;
A
#
# COMPACT_ATOMS: atom_id res chain seq x y z
N MET A 1 5.57 -53.24 79.61
CA MET A 1 6.85 -53.69 79.04
C MET A 1 6.81 -53.72 77.53
N LYS A 2 7.73 -53.04 76.88
CA LYS A 2 7.99 -52.87 75.45
C LYS A 2 7.47 -51.62 74.84
N ILE A 3 8.36 -50.67 74.85
CA ILE A 3 8.27 -49.38 74.13
C ILE A 3 8.52 -49.65 72.66
N ILE A 4 7.56 -49.38 71.87
CA ILE A 4 7.73 -49.38 70.40
C ILE A 4 7.95 -47.96 69.98
N LYS A 5 9.17 -47.69 69.52
CA LYS A 5 9.58 -46.46 68.93
C LYS A 5 8.90 -46.31 67.56
N ILE A 6 7.97 -45.42 67.46
CA ILE A 6 7.46 -44.99 66.16
C ILE A 6 8.32 -43.82 65.73
N PHE A 7 9.27 -44.13 64.88
CA PHE A 7 10.05 -43.15 64.18
C PHE A 7 9.19 -42.69 63.00
N PHE A 8 8.42 -41.64 63.24
CA PHE A 8 7.67 -41.02 62.18
C PHE A 8 8.64 -40.16 61.34
N SER A 9 9.07 -40.75 60.24
CA SER A 9 9.90 -40.10 59.27
C SER A 9 9.05 -38.96 58.64
N PHE A 10 9.37 -37.74 59.05
CA PHE A 10 8.78 -36.53 58.51
C PHE A 10 9.38 -36.29 57.11
N LEU A 11 8.72 -36.84 56.09
CA LEU A 11 9.10 -36.64 54.70
C LEU A 11 8.67 -35.23 54.31
N LEU A 12 9.60 -34.29 54.36
CA LEU A 12 9.42 -32.94 53.79
C LEU A 12 9.28 -33.04 52.30
N LEU A 13 8.06 -32.94 51.85
CA LEU A 13 7.78 -32.67 50.45
C LEU A 13 8.22 -31.24 50.15
N PHE A 14 9.43 -31.10 49.66
CA PHE A 14 9.87 -29.90 48.97
C PHE A 14 9.09 -29.85 47.64
N SER A 15 7.94 -29.20 47.68
CA SER A 15 7.25 -28.77 46.47
C SER A 15 8.06 -27.62 45.87
N CYS A 16 8.93 -27.95 44.91
CA CYS A 16 9.49 -26.94 44.03
C CYS A 16 8.37 -26.37 43.17
N SER A 17 7.78 -25.30 43.66
CA SER A 17 7.00 -24.41 42.80
C SER A 17 7.97 -23.56 42.00
N ASN A 18 8.44 -24.09 40.86
CA ASN A 18 9.13 -23.31 39.87
C ASN A 18 8.10 -22.51 39.10
N ASN A 19 7.63 -21.43 39.69
CA ASN A 19 6.96 -20.36 38.96
C ASN A 19 8.02 -19.52 38.23
N ASN A 20 8.69 -20.13 37.29
CA ASN A 20 9.29 -19.39 36.20
C ASN A 20 8.14 -18.97 35.30
N HIS A 21 7.42 -17.97 35.74
CA HIS A 21 6.77 -17.06 34.85
C HIS A 21 7.91 -16.42 34.04
N ASP A 22 8.19 -16.99 32.89
CA ASP A 22 8.92 -16.28 31.85
C ASP A 22 8.14 -14.97 31.61
N GLN A 23 8.55 -13.99 32.38
CA GLN A 23 8.23 -12.60 32.09
C GLN A 23 8.89 -12.36 30.73
N ILE A 24 8.12 -12.61 29.66
CA ILE A 24 8.48 -12.10 28.35
C ILE A 24 8.58 -10.60 28.58
N ASN A 25 9.81 -10.12 28.71
CA ASN A 25 10.10 -8.71 28.76
C ASN A 25 9.51 -8.09 27.48
N MET A 26 8.35 -7.47 27.60
CA MET A 26 7.73 -6.71 26.51
C MET A 26 8.62 -5.58 26.00
N ASP A 27 9.72 -5.34 26.70
CA ASP A 27 10.74 -4.36 26.32
C ASP A 27 11.57 -4.80 25.08
N LEU A 28 11.51 -6.09 24.71
CA LEU A 28 12.21 -6.60 23.51
C LEU A 28 11.38 -6.52 22.23
N ILE A 29 10.10 -6.13 22.31
CA ILE A 29 9.26 -5.87 21.13
C ILE A 29 9.07 -4.35 20.99
N GLN A 30 10.13 -3.61 21.09
CA GLN A 30 10.14 -2.23 20.62
C GLN A 30 10.38 -2.26 19.13
N SER A 31 9.29 -2.35 18.36
CA SER A 31 9.41 -1.96 16.96
C SER A 31 9.87 -0.49 16.94
N PRO A 32 10.75 -0.10 16.03
CA PRO A 32 11.20 1.28 15.91
C PRO A 32 10.07 2.31 15.80
N LEU A 33 8.85 1.85 15.46
CA LEU A 33 7.64 2.66 15.32
C LEU A 33 6.91 2.93 16.65
N THR A 34 7.17 2.14 17.71
CA THR A 34 6.49 2.29 19.02
C THR A 34 7.40 2.85 20.11
N ALA A 35 8.71 2.96 19.86
CA ALA A 35 9.70 3.34 20.87
C ALA A 35 9.78 4.85 21.13
N GLN A 36 9.13 5.69 20.32
CA GLN A 36 9.12 7.13 20.56
C GLN A 36 7.85 7.52 21.33
N LYS A 37 7.99 7.79 22.60
CA LYS A 37 6.98 8.38 23.49
C LYS A 37 6.54 9.79 23.06
N ASN A 38 7.19 10.36 22.06
CA ASN A 38 6.79 11.51 21.29
C ASN A 38 6.47 10.97 19.89
N ALA A 39 5.26 10.46 19.70
CA ALA A 39 4.75 10.11 18.38
C ALA A 39 4.54 11.43 17.59
N ASP A 40 5.64 12.10 17.29
CA ASP A 40 5.67 13.10 16.25
C ASP A 40 5.16 12.40 14.98
N LYS A 41 4.29 13.06 14.30
CA LYS A 41 3.60 12.67 13.07
C LYS A 41 4.47 11.74 12.22
N VAL A 42 4.06 10.50 12.05
CA VAL A 42 4.77 9.56 11.18
C VAL A 42 4.78 10.15 9.78
N ALA A 43 5.97 10.40 9.25
CA ALA A 43 6.13 10.93 7.90
C ALA A 43 5.47 9.98 6.88
N MET A 44 4.54 10.51 6.11
CA MET A 44 3.76 9.74 5.16
C MET A 44 3.77 10.39 3.79
N PRO A 45 3.88 9.62 2.71
CA PRO A 45 3.69 10.16 1.38
C PRO A 45 2.22 10.53 1.16
N GLU A 46 2.01 11.60 0.43
CA GLU A 46 0.69 12.03 -0.02
C GLU A 46 0.73 12.35 -1.51
N ILE A 47 -0.26 11.86 -2.23
CA ILE A 47 -0.34 12.02 -3.68
C ILE A 47 -1.46 13.00 -4.03
N GLU A 48 -1.08 14.08 -4.70
CA GLU A 48 -1.99 14.99 -5.39
C GLU A 48 -1.96 14.68 -6.89
N ILE A 49 -3.13 14.67 -7.53
CA ILE A 49 -3.29 14.49 -8.97
C ILE A 49 -4.07 15.68 -9.48
N ASN A 50 -3.47 16.45 -10.38
CA ASN A 50 -4.07 17.68 -10.90
C ASN A 50 -5.41 17.40 -11.58
N LYS A 51 -5.43 16.36 -12.46
CA LYS A 51 -6.64 15.87 -13.11
C LYS A 51 -6.58 14.35 -13.15
N ASP A 52 -7.57 13.71 -12.58
CA ASP A 52 -7.70 12.25 -12.56
C ASP A 52 -8.47 11.69 -13.77
N SER A 53 -8.95 12.58 -14.66
CA SER A 53 -9.71 12.21 -15.85
C SER A 53 -9.16 12.94 -17.09
N PHE A 54 -8.97 12.17 -18.15
CA PHE A 54 -8.57 12.63 -19.48
C PHE A 54 -9.66 12.31 -20.48
N ASP A 55 -10.14 13.33 -21.19
CA ASP A 55 -11.11 13.19 -22.28
C ASP A 55 -10.38 13.31 -23.62
N PHE A 56 -10.36 12.24 -24.39
CA PHE A 56 -9.70 12.22 -25.69
C PHE A 56 -10.60 12.72 -26.85
N GLY A 57 -11.84 13.10 -26.53
CA GLY A 57 -12.78 13.57 -27.56
C GLY A 57 -13.25 12.43 -28.47
N GLU A 58 -13.12 12.62 -29.78
CA GLU A 58 -13.51 11.65 -30.81
C GLU A 58 -12.27 11.12 -31.53
N ILE A 59 -12.18 9.79 -31.69
CA ILE A 59 -11.14 9.12 -32.47
C ILE A 59 -11.76 8.02 -33.32
N GLY A 60 -11.05 7.61 -34.37
CA GLY A 60 -11.40 6.46 -35.20
C GLY A 60 -11.05 5.11 -34.57
N GLN A 61 -11.47 4.05 -35.28
CA GLN A 61 -10.99 2.72 -34.98
C GLN A 61 -9.49 2.58 -35.33
N ASP A 62 -8.81 1.67 -34.62
CA ASP A 62 -7.37 1.39 -34.75
C ASP A 62 -6.46 2.59 -34.46
N GLU A 63 -6.97 3.63 -33.81
CA GLU A 63 -6.20 4.78 -33.36
C GLU A 63 -5.75 4.62 -31.91
N SER A 64 -4.62 5.25 -31.59
CA SER A 64 -4.05 5.27 -30.25
C SER A 64 -3.93 6.70 -29.75
N ILE A 65 -4.24 6.91 -28.48
CA ILE A 65 -4.02 8.18 -27.80
C ILE A 65 -3.07 7.99 -26.63
N ASN A 66 -2.33 9.05 -26.31
CA ASN A 66 -1.48 9.13 -25.14
C ASN A 66 -2.10 10.15 -24.17
N ALA A 67 -2.48 9.68 -23.01
CA ALA A 67 -2.95 10.53 -21.92
C ALA A 67 -1.82 10.66 -20.88
N GLU A 68 -1.54 11.87 -20.44
CA GLU A 68 -0.57 12.15 -19.38
C GLU A 68 -1.29 12.68 -18.15
N PHE A 69 -0.96 12.09 -17.01
CA PHE A 69 -1.48 12.49 -15.71
C PHE A 69 -0.31 12.99 -14.86
N LEU A 70 -0.35 14.27 -14.54
CA LEU A 70 0.62 14.89 -13.65
C LEU A 70 0.19 14.63 -12.22
N LEU A 71 1.09 14.08 -11.44
CA LEU A 71 0.95 13.87 -10.01
C LEU A 71 2.12 14.49 -9.26
N LYS A 72 1.90 14.83 -8.01
CA LYS A 72 2.88 15.43 -7.13
C LYS A 72 2.88 14.73 -5.79
N ASN A 73 4.05 14.54 -5.22
CA ASN A 73 4.18 14.13 -3.82
C ASN A 73 4.09 15.37 -2.92
N VAL A 74 2.95 15.56 -2.28
CA VAL A 74 2.71 16.68 -1.35
C VAL A 74 2.85 16.27 0.13
N GLY A 75 3.25 15.00 0.37
CA GLY A 75 3.51 14.46 1.70
C GLY A 75 4.90 14.84 2.22
N ASP A 76 5.27 14.22 3.33
CA ASP A 76 6.55 14.43 4.02
C ASP A 76 7.45 13.17 4.02
N ALA A 77 7.11 12.17 3.19
CA ALA A 77 7.93 10.99 2.91
C ALA A 77 7.96 10.66 1.42
N PRO A 78 8.95 9.90 0.91
CA PRO A 78 9.00 9.48 -0.49
C PRO A 78 7.78 8.66 -0.92
N LEU A 79 7.19 9.02 -2.08
CA LEU A 79 6.04 8.36 -2.69
C LEU A 79 6.51 7.31 -3.69
N LEU A 80 6.03 6.08 -3.56
CA LEU A 80 6.30 4.99 -4.48
C LEU A 80 5.01 4.49 -5.14
N ILE A 81 4.98 4.45 -6.47
CA ILE A 81 3.94 3.78 -7.24
C ILE A 81 4.35 2.32 -7.43
N ARG A 82 3.71 1.42 -6.69
CA ARG A 82 4.04 -0.02 -6.69
C ARG A 82 3.55 -0.72 -7.94
N SER A 83 2.38 -0.31 -8.43
CA SER A 83 1.81 -0.85 -9.67
C SER A 83 0.82 0.11 -10.30
N ALA A 84 0.62 -0.03 -11.61
CA ALA A 84 -0.44 0.60 -12.38
C ALA A 84 -1.08 -0.46 -13.28
N LYS A 85 -2.39 -0.57 -13.25
CA LYS A 85 -3.13 -1.58 -14.01
C LYS A 85 -4.33 -0.98 -14.73
N GLY A 86 -4.36 -1.14 -16.05
CA GLY A 86 -5.52 -0.78 -16.87
C GLY A 86 -6.70 -1.74 -16.66
N SER A 87 -7.93 -1.23 -16.81
CA SER A 87 -9.16 -2.01 -16.75
C SER A 87 -9.34 -2.99 -17.92
N CYS A 88 -8.54 -2.85 -18.97
CA CYS A 88 -8.50 -3.77 -20.13
C CYS A 88 -7.09 -3.82 -20.72
N GLY A 89 -6.80 -4.83 -21.54
CA GLY A 89 -5.55 -4.92 -22.29
C GLY A 89 -5.34 -3.84 -23.36
N CYS A 90 -6.36 -3.00 -23.59
CA CYS A 90 -6.31 -1.87 -24.51
C CYS A 90 -5.76 -0.58 -23.88
N THR A 91 -5.38 -0.64 -22.60
CA THR A 91 -4.89 0.48 -21.81
C THR A 91 -3.59 0.08 -21.13
N VAL A 92 -2.47 0.66 -21.56
CA VAL A 92 -1.14 0.34 -21.06
C VAL A 92 -0.60 1.55 -20.29
N PRO A 93 -0.46 1.45 -18.98
CA PRO A 93 0.13 2.50 -18.16
C PRO A 93 1.66 2.37 -18.10
N GLU A 94 2.34 3.52 -18.15
CA GLU A 94 3.76 3.69 -17.86
C GLU A 94 3.90 4.68 -16.70
N TRP A 95 4.75 4.37 -15.73
CA TRP A 95 4.93 5.18 -14.52
C TRP A 95 6.36 5.11 -14.00
N PRO A 96 6.83 6.11 -13.22
CA PRO A 96 8.14 6.07 -12.57
C PRO A 96 8.27 4.86 -11.65
N ARG A 97 9.40 4.17 -11.75
CA ARG A 97 9.72 3.01 -10.89
C ARG A 97 10.47 3.41 -9.63
N GLU A 98 11.09 4.58 -9.65
CA GLU A 98 11.80 5.15 -8.53
C GLU A 98 10.85 5.93 -7.62
N ALA A 99 11.29 6.16 -6.39
CA ALA A 99 10.51 6.92 -5.44
C ALA A 99 10.51 8.41 -5.81
N ILE A 100 9.33 8.99 -5.85
CA ILE A 100 9.10 10.42 -6.10
C ILE A 100 9.34 11.15 -4.78
N GLN A 101 10.32 12.05 -4.77
CA GLN A 101 10.72 12.76 -3.55
C GLN A 101 9.64 13.76 -3.11
N VAL A 102 9.75 14.21 -1.86
CA VAL A 102 8.85 15.22 -1.31
C VAL A 102 8.89 16.49 -2.17
N GLY A 103 7.72 16.95 -2.62
CA GLY A 103 7.57 18.12 -3.48
C GLY A 103 7.84 17.87 -4.97
N GLU A 104 8.28 16.68 -5.35
CA GLU A 104 8.57 16.31 -6.73
C GLU A 104 7.31 16.00 -7.53
N ASP A 105 7.33 16.40 -8.80
CA ASP A 105 6.30 16.08 -9.78
C ASP A 105 6.68 14.81 -10.55
N ALA A 106 5.68 14.04 -10.96
CA ALA A 106 5.88 12.85 -11.78
C ALA A 106 4.73 12.69 -12.78
N ILE A 107 5.00 11.99 -13.89
CA ILE A 107 4.02 11.76 -14.94
C ILE A 107 3.71 10.28 -15.04
N VAL A 108 2.42 9.95 -15.01
CA VAL A 108 1.90 8.65 -15.43
C VAL A 108 1.36 8.80 -16.84
N LYS A 109 1.95 8.08 -17.79
CA LYS A 109 1.50 8.02 -19.17
C LYS A 109 0.57 6.82 -19.33
N VAL A 110 -0.50 7.01 -20.08
CA VAL A 110 -1.45 5.93 -20.36
C VAL A 110 -1.74 5.90 -21.84
N ILE A 111 -1.39 4.81 -22.49
CA ILE A 111 -1.65 4.58 -23.90
C ILE A 111 -2.96 3.81 -24.02
N PHE A 112 -3.94 4.37 -24.71
CA PHE A 112 -5.18 3.69 -25.04
C PHE A 112 -5.24 3.44 -26.55
N ASN A 113 -5.49 2.19 -26.93
CA ASN A 113 -5.71 1.78 -28.31
C ASN A 113 -7.20 1.48 -28.52
N SER A 114 -7.83 2.16 -29.46
CA SER A 114 -9.23 1.97 -29.78
C SER A 114 -9.51 0.61 -30.41
N GLY A 115 -8.59 0.07 -31.20
CA GLY A 115 -8.79 -1.18 -31.94
C GLY A 115 -10.13 -1.17 -32.68
N LYS A 116 -10.89 -2.25 -32.57
CA LYS A 116 -12.23 -2.36 -33.16
C LYS A 116 -13.38 -1.90 -32.25
N LYS A 117 -13.06 -1.11 -31.21
CA LYS A 117 -14.09 -0.55 -30.32
C LYS A 117 -14.95 0.46 -31.04
N LYS A 118 -16.14 0.72 -30.52
CA LYS A 118 -17.08 1.71 -31.02
C LYS A 118 -17.87 2.35 -29.88
N GLY A 119 -18.34 3.56 -30.11
CA GLY A 119 -19.17 4.29 -29.16
C GLY A 119 -18.37 4.83 -27.97
N LYS A 120 -19.06 5.24 -26.93
CA LYS A 120 -18.48 5.84 -25.73
C LYS A 120 -17.53 4.86 -25.04
N GLN A 121 -16.33 5.32 -24.77
CA GLN A 121 -15.33 4.58 -24.00
C GLN A 121 -15.13 5.24 -22.64
N ASN A 122 -14.98 4.41 -21.62
CA ASN A 122 -14.60 4.82 -20.28
C ASN A 122 -13.68 3.73 -19.73
N LYS A 123 -12.39 4.05 -19.59
CA LYS A 123 -11.36 3.12 -19.15
C LYS A 123 -10.67 3.67 -17.91
N THR A 124 -10.35 2.81 -16.99
CA THR A 124 -9.67 3.20 -15.76
C THR A 124 -8.28 2.58 -15.67
N VAL A 125 -7.40 3.29 -15.02
CA VAL A 125 -6.10 2.80 -14.56
C VAL A 125 -6.05 2.92 -13.05
N THR A 126 -5.83 1.81 -12.39
CA THR A 126 -5.68 1.74 -10.94
C THR A 126 -4.20 1.82 -10.59
N LEU A 127 -3.81 2.84 -9.84
CA LEU A 127 -2.49 2.98 -9.23
C LEU A 127 -2.53 2.44 -7.81
N VAL A 128 -1.51 1.66 -7.43
CA VAL A 128 -1.29 1.23 -6.05
C VAL A 128 0.00 1.88 -5.56
N THR A 129 -0.09 2.62 -4.48
CA THR A 129 1.01 3.41 -3.91
C THR A 129 1.27 3.05 -2.45
N ASN A 130 2.28 3.67 -1.84
CA ASN A 130 2.51 3.62 -0.40
C ASN A 130 1.85 4.79 0.37
N ALA A 131 1.08 5.66 -0.30
CA ALA A 131 0.32 6.73 0.33
C ALA A 131 -0.98 6.22 0.98
N ILE A 132 -1.68 7.07 1.71
CA ILE A 132 -3.01 6.80 2.27
C ILE A 132 -4.00 7.84 1.71
N PRO A 133 -5.06 7.39 1.01
CA PRO A 133 -5.37 6.02 0.59
C PRO A 133 -4.38 5.49 -0.46
N SER A 134 -4.07 4.19 -0.38
CA SER A 134 -3.05 3.56 -1.22
C SER A 134 -3.48 3.36 -2.68
N ILE A 135 -4.77 3.49 -2.97
CA ILE A 135 -5.33 3.29 -4.31
C ILE A 135 -5.77 4.63 -4.88
N LYS A 136 -5.30 4.92 -6.09
CA LYS A 136 -5.77 6.05 -6.90
C LYS A 136 -6.26 5.52 -8.25
N VAL A 137 -7.31 6.12 -8.80
CA VAL A 137 -7.90 5.72 -10.07
C VAL A 137 -7.83 6.88 -11.05
N LEU A 138 -7.23 6.62 -12.20
CA LEU A 138 -7.20 7.53 -13.34
C LEU A 138 -8.23 7.07 -14.36
N THR A 139 -8.88 8.00 -15.03
CA THR A 139 -9.94 7.72 -16.00
C THR A 139 -9.59 8.30 -17.36
N ILE A 140 -9.79 7.50 -18.41
CA ILE A 140 -9.71 7.94 -19.80
C ILE A 140 -11.08 7.74 -20.42
N LYS A 141 -11.64 8.78 -21.02
CA LYS A 141 -12.97 8.73 -21.64
C LYS A 141 -12.99 9.44 -22.99
N GLY A 142 -13.94 9.10 -23.83
CA GLY A 142 -14.15 9.68 -25.14
C GLY A 142 -15.05 8.81 -26.01
N LEU A 143 -15.12 9.13 -27.31
CA LEU A 143 -15.97 8.48 -28.31
C LEU A 143 -15.10 7.85 -29.40
N VAL A 144 -15.34 6.59 -29.72
CA VAL A 144 -14.75 5.94 -30.88
C VAL A 144 -15.82 5.92 -31.99
N ILE A 145 -15.56 6.63 -33.08
CA ILE A 145 -16.42 6.68 -34.25
C ILE A 145 -16.03 5.55 -35.23
N VAL A 146 -17.02 5.10 -35.95
CA VAL A 146 -16.87 4.13 -37.06
C VAL A 146 -17.17 4.89 -38.32
N PRO A 147 -16.33 4.81 -39.37
CA PRO A 147 -16.56 5.45 -40.62
C PRO A 147 -17.83 4.94 -41.30
#